data_1ef4d7698731779fcf2f5868c2eff21e
#
_entry.id   1ef4d7698731779fcf2f5868c2eff21e
#
_cell.length_a   1.000
_cell.length_b   1.000
_cell.length_c   1.000
_cell.angle_alpha   90.00
_cell.angle_beta   90.00
_cell.angle_gamma   90.00
#
_symmetry.space_group_name_H-M   'P 1'
#
loop_
_entity.id
_entity.type
_entity.pdbx_description
1 polymer ?
#
loop_
_entity_poly.entity_id
_entity_poly.type
_entity_poly.pdbx_seq_one_letter_code
_entity_poly.pdbx_strand_id
1 'polypeptide(L)'
;GYVGLPRVVEFGKKVPVVGFDIHQKRIDELKSGQDHTLEVSPEELAQSTQLTYSANLDDLKSCNFFIVTVPTPIDEYKQPDLTPLVKASESIGRVLSQGDVVVYESTVYPGATEEKCIPVLERVSGLKFNQDFYAGYSPERINPGDKLHRVTNILKITSGSTPEIADYVDEVYNLIIEAGTHKAPSIKVAEAAKVIENTQRDVNIALINELALIFNKMNIDTEAVLQAAGTKWN
;
A
#
# COMPACT_ATOMS: atom_id res chain seq x y z
N GLY A 1 -4.01 7.17 7.28
CA GLY A 1 -3.70 5.93 8.00
C GLY A 1 -2.21 5.62 7.98
N TYR A 2 -1.78 4.57 8.68
CA TYR A 2 -0.35 4.21 8.86
C TYR A 2 0.37 3.84 7.55
N VAL A 3 -0.34 3.44 6.52
CA VAL A 3 0.23 3.13 5.20
C VAL A 3 0.44 4.40 4.38
N GLY A 4 -0.57 5.24 4.28
CA GLY A 4 -0.55 6.40 3.38
C GLY A 4 0.31 7.55 3.88
N LEU A 5 0.34 7.80 5.19
CA LEU A 5 1.05 8.96 5.73
C LEU A 5 2.58 8.92 5.48
N PRO A 6 3.31 7.84 5.77
CA PRO A 6 4.74 7.78 5.45
C PRO A 6 5.03 8.04 3.96
N ARG A 7 4.15 7.58 3.06
CA ARG A 7 4.30 7.79 1.62
C ARG A 7 4.13 9.23 1.20
N VAL A 8 3.04 9.86 1.59
CA VAL A 8 2.81 11.26 1.20
C VAL A 8 3.90 12.17 1.76
N VAL A 9 4.47 11.83 2.92
CA VAL A 9 5.59 12.54 3.53
C VAL A 9 6.85 12.39 2.67
N GLU A 10 7.21 11.18 2.26
CA GLU A 10 8.39 10.96 1.41
C GLU A 10 8.22 11.59 0.02
N PHE A 11 7.06 11.41 -0.62
CA PHE A 11 6.77 12.10 -1.89
C PHE A 11 6.81 13.61 -1.74
N GLY A 12 6.24 14.17 -0.66
CA GLY A 12 6.19 15.59 -0.41
C GLY A 12 7.56 16.28 -0.17
N LYS A 13 8.61 15.48 0.01
CA LYS A 13 10.02 15.96 -0.01
C LYS A 13 10.54 16.16 -1.44
N LYS A 14 9.89 15.57 -2.45
CA LYS A 14 10.39 15.48 -3.83
C LYS A 14 9.49 16.21 -4.84
N VAL A 15 8.17 16.04 -4.72
CA VAL A 15 7.16 16.52 -5.67
C VAL A 15 5.95 17.10 -4.93
N PRO A 16 5.13 17.95 -5.59
CA PRO A 16 3.86 18.40 -5.04
C PRO A 16 2.91 17.23 -4.78
N VAL A 17 2.37 17.13 -3.56
CA VAL A 17 1.48 16.05 -3.13
C VAL A 17 0.31 16.59 -2.34
N VAL A 18 -0.87 16.00 -2.56
CA VAL A 18 -2.05 16.21 -1.73
C VAL A 18 -2.33 14.95 -0.91
N GLY A 19 -2.14 15.03 0.39
CA GLY A 19 -2.56 14.00 1.35
C GLY A 19 -4.05 14.15 1.63
N PHE A 20 -4.86 13.26 1.05
CA PHE A 20 -6.32 13.30 1.19
C PHE A 20 -6.81 12.30 2.25
N ASP A 21 -7.70 12.74 3.12
CA ASP A 21 -8.47 11.89 4.03
C ASP A 21 -9.89 12.45 4.18
N ILE A 22 -10.89 11.58 4.22
CA ILE A 22 -12.30 11.97 4.41
C ILE A 22 -12.58 12.53 5.80
N HIS A 23 -11.71 12.28 6.77
CA HIS A 23 -11.86 12.71 8.15
C HIS A 23 -11.17 14.07 8.39
N GLN A 24 -11.94 15.15 8.44
CA GLN A 24 -11.44 16.50 8.67
C GLN A 24 -10.56 16.59 9.92
N LYS A 25 -10.96 15.92 11.03
CA LYS A 25 -10.16 15.89 12.26
C LYS A 25 -8.74 15.36 12.04
N ARG A 26 -8.57 14.35 11.17
CA ARG A 26 -7.25 13.82 10.83
C ARG A 26 -6.42 14.83 10.03
N ILE A 27 -7.06 15.53 9.12
CA ILE A 27 -6.41 16.61 8.34
C ILE A 27 -5.96 17.75 9.25
N ASP A 28 -6.80 18.18 10.20
CA ASP A 28 -6.46 19.26 11.14
C ASP A 28 -5.28 18.88 12.05
N GLU A 29 -5.27 17.65 12.53
CA GLU A 29 -4.16 17.07 13.30
C GLU A 29 -2.84 17.11 12.52
N LEU A 30 -2.83 16.61 11.28
CA LEU A 30 -1.63 16.60 10.43
C LEU A 30 -1.17 18.02 10.07
N LYS A 31 -2.10 18.95 9.82
CA LYS A 31 -1.79 20.36 9.61
C LYS A 31 -1.16 21.01 10.84
N SER A 32 -1.46 20.53 12.04
CA SER A 32 -0.81 20.99 13.27
C SER A 32 0.57 20.35 13.53
N GLY A 33 1.04 19.49 12.61
CA GLY A 33 2.32 18.80 12.75
C GLY A 33 2.30 17.60 13.69
N GLN A 34 1.12 17.03 13.95
CA GLN A 34 0.96 15.90 14.85
C GLN A 34 0.49 14.65 14.11
N ASP A 35 1.00 13.50 14.52
CA ASP A 35 0.57 12.18 14.04
C ASP A 35 0.29 11.25 15.21
N HIS A 36 -0.99 11.03 15.55
CA HIS A 36 -1.39 10.11 16.62
C HIS A 36 -1.06 8.64 16.32
N THR A 37 -0.79 8.27 15.06
CA THR A 37 -0.38 6.92 14.69
C THR A 37 1.10 6.66 14.99
N LEU A 38 1.87 7.70 15.30
CA LEU A 38 3.31 7.66 15.62
C LEU A 38 4.17 7.02 14.52
N GLU A 39 3.71 7.03 13.29
CA GLU A 39 4.43 6.50 12.12
C GLU A 39 5.43 7.52 11.56
N VAL A 40 5.14 8.82 11.73
CA VAL A 40 5.95 9.91 11.21
C VAL A 40 6.18 10.94 12.33
N SER A 41 7.44 11.36 12.50
CA SER A 41 7.77 12.35 13.53
C SER A 41 7.38 13.79 13.07
N PRO A 42 7.23 14.74 14.00
CA PRO A 42 7.01 16.14 13.64
C PRO A 42 8.10 16.73 12.73
N GLU A 43 9.34 16.30 12.93
CA GLU A 43 10.48 16.72 12.12
C GLU A 43 10.37 16.22 10.67
N GLU A 44 9.93 14.97 10.49
CA GLU A 44 9.70 14.38 9.16
C GLU A 44 8.53 15.07 8.45
N LEU A 45 7.44 15.38 9.18
CA LEU A 45 6.33 16.16 8.64
C LEU A 45 6.80 17.54 8.16
N ALA A 46 7.64 18.22 8.94
CA ALA A 46 8.19 19.54 8.58
C ALA A 46 9.11 19.50 7.36
N GLN A 47 9.78 18.38 7.09
CA GLN A 47 10.65 18.22 5.91
C GLN A 47 9.86 18.09 4.59
N SER A 48 8.59 17.72 4.66
CA SER A 48 7.72 17.54 3.48
C SER A 48 7.14 18.87 3.00
N THR A 49 7.98 19.75 2.48
CA THR A 49 7.63 21.14 2.14
C THR A 49 6.65 21.27 0.95
N GLN A 50 6.49 20.22 0.15
CA GLN A 50 5.58 20.19 -1.00
C GLN A 50 4.30 19.38 -0.72
N LEU A 51 4.08 19.00 0.55
CA LEU A 51 2.90 18.24 0.97
C LEU A 51 1.82 19.20 1.49
N THR A 52 0.62 19.06 0.96
CA THR A 52 -0.59 19.70 1.46
C THR A 52 -1.58 18.65 1.94
N TYR A 53 -2.46 19.01 2.86
CA TYR A 53 -3.48 18.10 3.40
C TYR A 53 -4.87 18.64 3.11
N SER A 54 -5.78 17.79 2.64
CA SER A 54 -7.15 18.17 2.35
C SER A 54 -8.16 17.07 2.66
N ALA A 55 -9.36 17.47 3.11
CA ALA A 55 -10.57 16.65 3.16
C ALA A 55 -11.56 17.02 2.04
N ASN A 56 -11.23 18.01 1.20
CA ASN A 56 -12.05 18.42 0.09
C ASN A 56 -11.62 17.67 -1.18
N LEU A 57 -12.57 16.93 -1.76
CA LEU A 57 -12.32 16.13 -2.96
C LEU A 57 -11.91 16.98 -4.18
N ASP A 58 -12.38 18.22 -4.26
CA ASP A 58 -12.07 19.11 -5.39
C ASP A 58 -10.58 19.46 -5.47
N ASP A 59 -9.84 19.40 -4.35
CA ASP A 59 -8.41 19.66 -4.33
C ASP A 59 -7.60 18.57 -5.05
N LEU A 60 -8.21 17.41 -5.28
CA LEU A 60 -7.61 16.31 -6.05
C LEU A 60 -7.71 16.48 -7.57
N LYS A 61 -8.51 17.44 -8.08
CA LYS A 61 -8.68 17.69 -9.52
C LYS A 61 -7.40 18.12 -10.23
N SER A 62 -6.42 18.63 -9.49
CA SER A 62 -5.10 18.99 -10.01
C SER A 62 -4.10 17.84 -10.02
N CYS A 63 -4.46 16.69 -9.45
CA CYS A 63 -3.62 15.50 -9.41
C CYS A 63 -3.85 14.64 -10.65
N ASN A 64 -2.79 13.97 -11.11
CA ASN A 64 -2.82 13.05 -12.24
C ASN A 64 -2.34 11.64 -11.88
N PHE A 65 -1.84 11.45 -10.64
CA PHE A 65 -1.39 10.17 -10.11
C PHE A 65 -1.97 9.97 -8.71
N PHE A 66 -2.80 8.95 -8.55
CA PHE A 66 -3.51 8.67 -7.32
C PHE A 66 -3.00 7.39 -6.69
N ILE A 67 -2.68 7.42 -5.39
CA ILE A 67 -2.30 6.23 -4.61
C ILE A 67 -3.38 5.97 -3.56
N VAL A 68 -4.02 4.82 -3.66
CA VAL A 68 -5.12 4.40 -2.78
C VAL A 68 -4.59 3.48 -1.69
N THR A 69 -4.64 3.93 -0.43
CA THR A 69 -4.10 3.23 0.75
C THR A 69 -5.16 2.97 1.82
N VAL A 70 -6.40 2.75 1.41
CA VAL A 70 -7.51 2.48 2.32
C VAL A 70 -7.40 1.07 2.94
N PRO A 71 -7.91 0.85 4.16
CA PRO A 71 -7.90 -0.47 4.78
C PRO A 71 -8.81 -1.47 4.04
N THR A 72 -8.49 -2.75 4.17
CA THR A 72 -9.35 -3.87 3.74
C THR A 72 -9.67 -4.71 4.98
N PRO A 73 -10.69 -4.34 5.78
CA PRO A 73 -11.09 -5.12 6.94
C PRO A 73 -11.73 -6.45 6.51
N ILE A 74 -11.95 -7.33 7.47
CA ILE A 74 -12.73 -8.56 7.28
C ILE A 74 -14.12 -8.39 7.91
N ASP A 75 -15.12 -9.02 7.30
CA ASP A 75 -16.47 -9.10 7.84
C ASP A 75 -16.60 -10.20 8.92
N GLU A 76 -17.81 -10.39 9.46
CA GLU A 76 -18.10 -11.43 10.45
C GLU A 76 -17.87 -12.86 9.94
N TYR A 77 -17.86 -13.07 8.62
CA TYR A 77 -17.59 -14.35 7.96
C TYR A 77 -16.11 -14.50 7.57
N LYS A 78 -15.23 -13.58 8.02
CA LYS A 78 -13.81 -13.53 7.68
C LYS A 78 -13.55 -13.35 6.17
N GLN A 79 -14.51 -12.74 5.46
CA GLN A 79 -14.33 -12.35 4.06
C GLN A 79 -13.81 -10.91 3.99
N PRO A 80 -12.97 -10.57 2.99
CA PRO A 80 -12.49 -9.21 2.83
C PRO A 80 -13.63 -8.24 2.52
N ASP A 81 -13.80 -7.21 3.33
CA ASP A 81 -14.72 -6.10 3.05
C ASP A 81 -14.04 -5.08 2.14
N LEU A 82 -14.45 -5.07 0.87
CA LEU A 82 -13.94 -4.15 -0.14
C LEU A 82 -14.70 -2.80 -0.19
N THR A 83 -15.65 -2.57 0.73
CA THR A 83 -16.42 -1.32 0.77
C THR A 83 -15.55 -0.07 0.84
N PRO A 84 -14.48 0.01 1.65
CA PRO A 84 -13.59 1.17 1.65
C PRO A 84 -12.92 1.39 0.29
N LEU A 85 -12.54 0.31 -0.39
CA LEU A 85 -11.88 0.36 -1.69
C LEU A 85 -12.83 0.87 -2.79
N VAL A 86 -14.06 0.37 -2.80
CA VAL A 86 -15.13 0.81 -3.72
C VAL A 86 -15.43 2.30 -3.50
N LYS A 87 -15.60 2.74 -2.26
CA LYS A 87 -15.86 4.16 -1.92
C LYS A 87 -14.70 5.07 -2.32
N ALA A 88 -13.46 4.62 -2.14
CA ALA A 88 -12.29 5.37 -2.58
C ALA A 88 -12.27 5.50 -4.12
N SER A 89 -12.57 4.41 -4.83
CA SER A 89 -12.69 4.41 -6.29
C SER A 89 -13.84 5.32 -6.78
N GLU A 90 -14.98 5.36 -6.08
CA GLU A 90 -16.07 6.29 -6.37
C GLU A 90 -15.63 7.75 -6.18
N SER A 91 -14.88 8.04 -5.13
CA SER A 91 -14.36 9.38 -4.87
C SER A 91 -13.38 9.82 -5.96
N ILE A 92 -12.43 8.96 -6.31
CA ILE A 92 -11.45 9.24 -7.37
C ILE A 92 -12.17 9.38 -8.73
N GLY A 93 -13.12 8.50 -9.06
CA GLY A 93 -13.86 8.57 -10.31
C GLY A 93 -14.57 9.90 -10.58
N ARG A 94 -14.92 10.66 -9.51
CA ARG A 94 -15.53 12.01 -9.64
C ARG A 94 -14.54 13.10 -10.06
N VAL A 95 -13.25 12.88 -9.87
CA VAL A 95 -12.19 13.85 -10.16
C VAL A 95 -11.22 13.36 -11.23
N LEU A 96 -11.36 12.11 -11.66
CA LEU A 96 -10.51 11.45 -12.65
C LEU A 96 -10.59 12.16 -13.99
N SER A 97 -9.45 12.39 -14.61
CA SER A 97 -9.30 13.03 -15.90
C SER A 97 -8.57 12.12 -16.90
N GLN A 98 -8.59 12.51 -18.16
CA GLN A 98 -7.90 11.77 -19.22
C GLN A 98 -6.38 11.75 -19.00
N GLY A 99 -5.78 10.58 -19.08
CA GLY A 99 -4.35 10.35 -18.87
C GLY A 99 -3.96 10.01 -17.42
N ASP A 100 -4.90 10.10 -16.48
CA ASP A 100 -4.64 9.84 -15.07
C ASP A 100 -4.31 8.36 -14.78
N VAL A 101 -3.53 8.14 -13.72
CA VAL A 101 -3.15 6.80 -13.24
C VAL A 101 -3.62 6.62 -11.79
N VAL A 102 -4.28 5.50 -11.50
CA VAL A 102 -4.75 5.12 -10.15
C VAL A 102 -4.03 3.86 -9.70
N VAL A 103 -3.19 3.97 -8.67
CA VAL A 103 -2.44 2.84 -8.09
C VAL A 103 -3.08 2.42 -6.76
N TYR A 104 -3.38 1.15 -6.63
CA TYR A 104 -3.91 0.57 -5.40
C TYR A 104 -2.81 -0.13 -4.60
N GLU A 105 -2.82 0.07 -3.28
CA GLU A 105 -1.87 -0.56 -2.36
C GLU A 105 -2.54 -1.42 -1.30
N SER A 106 -3.86 -1.35 -1.19
CA SER A 106 -4.65 -2.13 -0.24
C SER A 106 -4.47 -3.63 -0.49
N THR A 107 -4.37 -4.43 0.57
CA THR A 107 -4.25 -5.89 0.44
C THR A 107 -5.54 -6.47 -0.09
N VAL A 108 -5.47 -7.15 -1.22
CA VAL A 108 -6.61 -7.74 -1.93
C VAL A 108 -6.26 -9.10 -2.54
N TYR A 109 -7.27 -9.86 -2.97
CA TYR A 109 -7.07 -11.09 -3.74
C TYR A 109 -6.66 -10.77 -5.19
N PRO A 110 -5.96 -11.70 -5.89
CA PRO A 110 -5.55 -11.49 -7.28
C PRO A 110 -6.74 -11.25 -8.21
N GLY A 111 -6.71 -10.13 -8.93
CA GLY A 111 -7.78 -9.67 -9.83
C GLY A 111 -8.72 -8.65 -9.22
N ALA A 112 -8.67 -8.40 -7.92
CA ALA A 112 -9.61 -7.50 -7.24
C ALA A 112 -9.55 -6.06 -7.79
N THR A 113 -8.38 -5.54 -8.10
CA THR A 113 -8.24 -4.20 -8.67
C THR A 113 -9.02 -4.09 -9.99
N GLU A 114 -8.79 -5.02 -10.91
CA GLU A 114 -9.42 -5.01 -12.23
C GLU A 114 -10.92 -5.36 -12.18
N GLU A 115 -11.33 -6.28 -11.28
CA GLU A 115 -12.71 -6.76 -11.19
C GLU A 115 -13.64 -5.88 -10.36
N LYS A 116 -13.11 -5.16 -9.36
CA LYS A 116 -13.90 -4.37 -8.40
C LYS A 116 -13.68 -2.88 -8.52
N CYS A 117 -12.43 -2.42 -8.66
CA CYS A 117 -12.12 -1.00 -8.63
C CYS A 117 -12.30 -0.34 -10.01
N ILE A 118 -11.78 -0.97 -11.05
CA ILE A 118 -11.84 -0.42 -12.42
C ILE A 118 -13.29 -0.19 -12.90
N PRO A 119 -14.25 -1.13 -12.75
CA PRO A 119 -15.62 -0.88 -13.17
C PRO A 119 -16.30 0.29 -12.42
N VAL A 120 -15.88 0.55 -11.19
CA VAL A 120 -16.36 1.70 -10.41
C VAL A 120 -15.80 3.01 -10.96
N LEU A 121 -14.49 3.05 -11.25
CA LEU A 121 -13.85 4.21 -11.88
C LEU A 121 -14.51 4.54 -13.22
N GLU A 122 -14.69 3.55 -14.11
CA GLU A 122 -15.35 3.73 -15.40
C GLU A 122 -16.79 4.26 -15.26
N ARG A 123 -17.58 3.63 -14.38
CA ARG A 123 -18.97 4.01 -14.15
C ARG A 123 -19.11 5.45 -13.64
N VAL A 124 -18.22 5.89 -12.74
CA VAL A 124 -18.34 7.19 -12.08
C VAL A 124 -17.74 8.30 -12.95
N SER A 125 -16.61 8.06 -13.58
CA SER A 125 -15.92 9.05 -14.41
C SER A 125 -16.51 9.15 -15.84
N GLY A 126 -17.09 8.06 -16.36
CA GLY A 126 -17.46 7.93 -17.77
C GLY A 126 -16.28 7.68 -18.70
N LEU A 127 -15.06 7.56 -18.17
CA LEU A 127 -13.83 7.29 -18.89
C LEU A 127 -13.63 5.78 -19.10
N LYS A 128 -12.81 5.40 -20.10
CA LYS A 128 -12.52 4.01 -20.43
C LYS A 128 -11.13 3.59 -19.97
N PHE A 129 -11.07 2.48 -19.26
CA PHE A 129 -9.83 1.87 -18.82
C PHE A 129 -8.90 1.51 -19.98
N ASN A 130 -7.59 1.76 -19.79
CA ASN A 130 -6.53 1.56 -20.78
C ASN A 130 -6.71 2.35 -22.11
N GLN A 131 -7.57 3.38 -22.10
CA GLN A 131 -7.75 4.34 -23.18
C GLN A 131 -7.68 5.77 -22.66
N ASP A 132 -8.54 6.09 -21.69
CA ASP A 132 -8.64 7.43 -21.12
C ASP A 132 -7.95 7.55 -19.76
N PHE A 133 -7.92 6.48 -18.99
CA PHE A 133 -7.18 6.39 -17.72
C PHE A 133 -6.55 5.02 -17.55
N TYR A 134 -5.64 4.91 -16.59
CA TYR A 134 -4.84 3.72 -16.36
C TYR A 134 -4.81 3.33 -14.89
N ALA A 135 -4.36 2.11 -14.60
CA ALA A 135 -4.23 1.65 -13.23
C ALA A 135 -2.93 0.90 -12.98
N GLY A 136 -2.57 0.80 -11.70
CA GLY A 136 -1.49 0.00 -11.20
C GLY A 136 -1.83 -0.62 -9.85
N TYR A 137 -0.96 -1.51 -9.41
CA TYR A 137 -1.01 -2.08 -8.07
C TYR A 137 0.41 -2.20 -7.50
N SER A 138 0.55 -1.86 -6.23
CA SER A 138 1.84 -1.91 -5.55
C SER A 138 1.62 -2.33 -4.09
N PRO A 139 1.85 -3.60 -3.72
CA PRO A 139 1.55 -4.11 -2.39
C PRO A 139 2.33 -3.39 -1.30
N GLU A 140 1.66 -3.14 -0.16
CA GLU A 140 2.32 -2.67 1.05
C GLU A 140 3.11 -3.78 1.73
N ARG A 141 4.35 -3.48 2.11
CA ARG A 141 5.27 -4.41 2.75
C ARG A 141 5.76 -3.95 4.13
N ILE A 142 5.34 -2.76 4.59
CA ILE A 142 5.71 -2.24 5.91
C ILE A 142 4.94 -3.00 6.99
N ASN A 143 5.63 -3.30 8.08
CA ASN A 143 4.98 -3.77 9.31
C ASN A 143 4.74 -2.57 10.23
N PRO A 144 3.53 -2.38 10.78
CA PRO A 144 3.26 -1.30 11.72
C PRO A 144 4.23 -1.30 12.89
N GLY A 145 4.80 -0.12 13.20
CA GLY A 145 5.76 0.03 14.30
C GLY A 145 7.18 -0.44 14.01
N ASP A 146 7.48 -0.98 12.84
CA ASP A 146 8.84 -1.35 12.43
C ASP A 146 9.62 -0.08 12.02
N LYS A 147 10.58 0.31 12.84
CA LYS A 147 11.43 1.49 12.60
C LYS A 147 12.65 1.21 11.73
N LEU A 148 12.98 -0.05 11.51
CA LEU A 148 14.13 -0.46 10.69
C LEU A 148 13.74 -0.62 9.23
N HIS A 149 12.57 -1.21 8.95
CA HIS A 149 12.06 -1.45 7.60
C HIS A 149 11.02 -0.39 7.23
N ARG A 150 11.52 0.74 6.76
CA ARG A 150 10.72 1.91 6.39
C ARG A 150 10.38 1.90 4.89
N VAL A 151 9.48 2.80 4.51
CA VAL A 151 9.02 2.96 3.13
C VAL A 151 10.18 3.03 2.12
N THR A 152 11.25 3.75 2.46
CA THR A 152 12.36 4.02 1.54
C THR A 152 13.35 2.87 1.39
N ASN A 153 13.49 2.02 2.43
CA ASN A 153 14.54 0.99 2.49
C ASN A 153 14.05 -0.45 2.27
N ILE A 154 12.78 -0.63 1.91
CA ILE A 154 12.22 -1.92 1.52
C ILE A 154 12.03 -1.93 0.00
N LEU A 155 12.54 -2.97 -0.68
CA LEU A 155 12.29 -3.19 -2.10
C LEU A 155 10.78 -3.22 -2.37
N LYS A 156 10.31 -2.35 -3.27
CA LYS A 156 8.88 -2.17 -3.56
C LYS A 156 8.49 -2.94 -4.83
N ILE A 157 7.37 -3.66 -4.79
CA ILE A 157 6.79 -4.25 -6.00
C ILE A 157 5.93 -3.19 -6.67
N THR A 158 6.08 -3.03 -7.99
CA THR A 158 5.29 -2.13 -8.82
C THR A 158 4.64 -2.90 -9.97
N SER A 159 3.53 -2.41 -10.48
CA SER A 159 2.88 -2.96 -11.67
C SER A 159 1.95 -1.93 -12.30
N GLY A 160 1.66 -2.11 -13.59
CA GLY A 160 0.76 -1.26 -14.34
C GLY A 160 -0.13 -2.05 -15.28
N SER A 161 -1.19 -1.41 -15.77
CA SER A 161 -2.19 -2.00 -16.64
C SER A 161 -1.72 -2.14 -18.10
N THR A 162 -0.67 -1.40 -18.49
CA THR A 162 0.07 -1.55 -19.75
C THR A 162 1.57 -1.51 -19.45
N PRO A 163 2.45 -1.95 -20.39
CA PRO A 163 3.90 -1.85 -20.18
C PRO A 163 4.37 -0.43 -19.89
N GLU A 164 3.85 0.56 -20.62
CA GLU A 164 4.21 1.98 -20.46
C GLU A 164 3.77 2.50 -19.10
N ILE A 165 2.59 2.10 -18.63
CA ILE A 165 2.09 2.47 -17.31
C ILE A 165 2.86 1.76 -16.21
N ALA A 166 3.29 0.52 -16.42
CA ALA A 166 4.14 -0.17 -15.46
C ALA A 166 5.50 0.54 -15.31
N ASP A 167 6.08 1.03 -16.40
CA ASP A 167 7.30 1.84 -16.38
C ASP A 167 7.08 3.16 -15.65
N TYR A 168 6.00 3.87 -15.96
CA TYR A 168 5.67 5.14 -15.30
C TYR A 168 5.40 4.97 -13.80
N VAL A 169 4.63 3.96 -13.39
CA VAL A 169 4.41 3.65 -11.97
C VAL A 169 5.74 3.34 -11.28
N ASP A 170 6.61 2.55 -11.93
CA ASP A 170 7.92 2.21 -11.40
C ASP A 170 8.80 3.45 -11.20
N GLU A 171 8.85 4.35 -12.18
CA GLU A 171 9.58 5.61 -12.11
C GLU A 171 9.09 6.50 -10.95
N VAL A 172 7.76 6.62 -10.77
CA VAL A 172 7.18 7.40 -9.67
C VAL A 172 7.60 6.84 -8.31
N TYR A 173 7.52 5.51 -8.11
CA TYR A 173 7.95 4.92 -6.84
C TYR A 173 9.46 5.03 -6.61
N ASN A 174 10.28 4.96 -7.64
CA ASN A 174 11.72 5.14 -7.53
C ASN A 174 12.14 6.55 -7.06
N LEU A 175 11.27 7.53 -7.10
CA LEU A 175 11.53 8.84 -6.49
C LEU A 175 11.77 8.76 -4.98
N ILE A 176 11.16 7.78 -4.30
CA ILE A 176 11.18 7.66 -2.84
C ILE A 176 11.74 6.33 -2.33
N ILE A 177 11.86 5.29 -3.17
CA ILE A 177 12.31 3.96 -2.75
C ILE A 177 13.82 3.80 -3.04
N GLU A 178 14.64 3.97 -2.02
CA GLU A 178 16.09 3.83 -2.13
C GLU A 178 16.55 2.37 -2.33
N ALA A 179 15.79 1.42 -1.79
CA ALA A 179 16.06 -0.01 -1.95
C ALA A 179 15.77 -0.54 -3.37
N GLY A 180 15.22 0.31 -4.23
CA GLY A 180 14.81 -0.04 -5.59
C GLY A 180 13.44 -0.71 -5.65
N THR A 181 13.04 -1.03 -6.88
CA THR A 181 11.74 -1.59 -7.20
C THR A 181 11.86 -2.94 -7.92
N HIS A 182 10.82 -3.74 -7.86
CA HIS A 182 10.62 -4.93 -8.68
C HIS A 182 9.35 -4.77 -9.50
N LYS A 183 9.50 -4.60 -10.80
CA LYS A 183 8.38 -4.43 -11.70
C LYS A 183 7.76 -5.80 -12.01
N ALA A 184 6.57 -6.06 -11.48
CA ALA A 184 5.81 -7.27 -11.74
C ALA A 184 5.18 -7.21 -13.16
N PRO A 185 5.04 -8.35 -13.85
CA PRO A 185 4.55 -8.38 -15.23
C PRO A 185 3.06 -8.04 -15.38
N SER A 186 2.29 -8.02 -14.29
CA SER A 186 0.89 -7.60 -14.28
C SER A 186 0.40 -7.22 -12.88
N ILE A 187 -0.73 -6.51 -12.82
CA ILE A 187 -1.45 -6.19 -11.59
C ILE A 187 -1.75 -7.47 -10.79
N LYS A 188 -2.30 -8.51 -11.43
CA LYS A 188 -2.63 -9.79 -10.78
C LYS A 188 -1.42 -10.49 -10.17
N VAL A 189 -0.26 -10.42 -10.81
CA VAL A 189 0.99 -10.99 -10.26
C VAL A 189 1.43 -10.22 -9.02
N ALA A 190 1.35 -8.90 -9.02
CA ALA A 190 1.69 -8.08 -7.86
C ALA A 190 0.74 -8.30 -6.68
N GLU A 191 -0.57 -8.46 -6.94
CA GLU A 191 -1.57 -8.84 -5.94
C GLU A 191 -1.28 -10.23 -5.36
N ALA A 192 -1.00 -11.22 -6.23
CA ALA A 192 -0.68 -12.58 -5.80
C ALA A 192 0.59 -12.64 -4.96
N ALA A 193 1.61 -11.84 -5.26
CA ALA A 193 2.84 -11.76 -4.47
C ALA A 193 2.53 -11.40 -3.01
N LYS A 194 1.63 -10.42 -2.78
CA LYS A 194 1.22 -10.05 -1.41
C LYS A 194 0.53 -11.18 -0.67
N VAL A 195 -0.34 -11.93 -1.35
CA VAL A 195 -1.01 -13.09 -0.76
C VAL A 195 0.00 -14.15 -0.35
N ILE A 196 0.96 -14.50 -1.22
CA ILE A 196 1.99 -15.50 -0.93
C ILE A 196 2.89 -15.06 0.23
N GLU A 197 3.35 -13.80 0.26
CA GLU A 197 4.16 -13.27 1.35
C GLU A 197 3.47 -13.43 2.72
N ASN A 198 2.20 -13.09 2.80
CA ASN A 198 1.44 -13.19 4.04
C ASN A 198 1.14 -14.64 4.41
N THR A 199 0.67 -15.45 3.47
CA THR A 199 0.32 -16.86 3.71
C THR A 199 1.53 -17.68 4.12
N GLN A 200 2.67 -17.52 3.43
CA GLN A 200 3.90 -18.23 3.77
C GLN A 200 4.36 -17.89 5.20
N ARG A 201 4.31 -16.61 5.59
CA ARG A 201 4.66 -16.19 6.95
C ARG A 201 3.72 -16.81 7.99
N ASP A 202 2.41 -16.77 7.76
CA ASP A 202 1.41 -17.33 8.65
C ASP A 202 1.59 -18.84 8.84
N VAL A 203 1.77 -19.59 7.75
CA VAL A 203 2.03 -21.03 7.78
C VAL A 203 3.32 -21.35 8.53
N ASN A 204 4.40 -20.59 8.31
CA ASN A 204 5.66 -20.81 9.01
C ASN A 204 5.52 -20.53 10.52
N ILE A 205 4.80 -19.49 10.90
CA ILE A 205 4.53 -19.18 12.33
C ILE A 205 3.70 -20.33 12.94
N ALA A 206 2.65 -20.78 12.29
CA ALA A 206 1.82 -21.89 12.77
C ALA A 206 2.64 -23.17 12.93
N LEU A 207 3.48 -23.51 11.95
CA LEU A 207 4.37 -24.67 12.01
C LEU A 207 5.33 -24.59 13.22
N ILE A 208 5.97 -23.45 13.43
CA ILE A 208 6.91 -23.30 14.56
C ILE A 208 6.18 -23.35 15.90
N ASN A 209 4.96 -22.82 16.00
CA ASN A 209 4.15 -22.94 17.20
C ASN A 209 3.81 -24.41 17.54
N GLU A 210 3.43 -25.22 16.55
CA GLU A 210 3.19 -26.65 16.74
C GLU A 210 4.48 -27.39 17.14
N LEU A 211 5.60 -27.09 16.48
CA LEU A 211 6.91 -27.67 16.84
C LEU A 211 7.34 -27.29 18.24
N ALA A 212 7.09 -26.06 18.70
CA ALA A 212 7.38 -25.62 20.06
C ALA A 212 6.61 -26.44 21.11
N LEU A 213 5.35 -26.80 20.85
CA LEU A 213 4.57 -27.67 21.72
C LEU A 213 5.17 -29.09 21.79
N ILE A 214 5.63 -29.62 20.66
CA ILE A 214 6.28 -30.94 20.58
C ILE A 214 7.62 -30.91 21.33
N PHE A 215 8.48 -29.94 21.05
CA PHE A 215 9.81 -29.80 21.67
C PHE A 215 9.71 -29.64 23.19
N ASN A 216 8.72 -28.87 23.67
CA ASN A 216 8.45 -28.72 25.10
C ASN A 216 8.17 -30.08 25.76
N LYS A 217 7.35 -30.94 25.13
CA LYS A 217 7.09 -32.31 25.63
C LYS A 217 8.31 -33.22 25.59
N MET A 218 9.29 -32.94 24.74
CA MET A 218 10.54 -33.69 24.59
C MET A 218 11.67 -33.09 25.45
N ASN A 219 11.43 -32.03 26.23
CA ASN A 219 12.43 -31.25 26.95
C ASN A 219 13.56 -30.71 26.02
N ILE A 220 13.21 -30.30 24.83
CA ILE A 220 14.12 -29.68 23.85
C ILE A 220 13.84 -28.18 23.82
N ASP A 221 14.90 -27.37 23.86
CA ASP A 221 14.78 -25.92 23.70
C ASP A 221 14.51 -25.54 22.24
N THR A 222 13.32 -24.97 22.00
CA THR A 222 12.88 -24.55 20.67
C THR A 222 13.81 -23.50 20.06
N GLU A 223 14.30 -22.54 20.84
CA GLU A 223 15.18 -21.49 20.36
C GLU A 223 16.51 -22.06 19.88
N ALA A 224 17.12 -22.97 20.67
CA ALA A 224 18.33 -23.65 20.27
C ALA A 224 18.17 -24.47 18.97
N VAL A 225 17.01 -25.12 18.78
CA VAL A 225 16.71 -25.82 17.53
C VAL A 225 16.63 -24.85 16.36
N LEU A 226 15.92 -23.71 16.52
CA LEU A 226 15.79 -22.71 15.47
C LEU A 226 17.14 -22.08 15.12
N GLN A 227 17.98 -21.77 16.11
CA GLN A 227 19.34 -21.27 15.88
C GLN A 227 20.16 -22.28 15.09
N ALA A 228 20.15 -23.56 15.49
CA ALA A 228 20.87 -24.61 14.78
C ALA A 228 20.35 -24.81 13.34
N ALA A 229 19.03 -24.86 13.16
CA ALA A 229 18.42 -25.00 11.84
C ALA A 229 18.71 -23.79 10.93
N GLY A 230 18.72 -22.57 11.50
CA GLY A 230 19.00 -21.32 10.79
C GLY A 230 20.44 -21.18 10.29
N THR A 231 21.36 -22.08 10.69
CA THR A 231 22.72 -22.11 10.12
C THR A 231 22.75 -22.63 8.68
N LYS A 232 21.66 -23.26 8.23
CA LYS A 232 21.55 -23.71 6.84
C LYS A 232 21.25 -22.51 5.92
N TRP A 233 21.93 -22.45 4.80
CA TRP A 233 21.91 -21.32 3.86
C TRP A 233 20.60 -21.19 3.03
N ASN A 234 19.63 -22.08 3.16
CA ASN A 234 18.36 -22.07 2.42
C ASN A 234 17.15 -22.09 3.37
#